data_0e427de48ecf8d48d69168611c357778
#
_entry.id   0e427de48ecf8d48d69168611c357778
#
_cell.length_a   1.000
_cell.length_b   1.000
_cell.length_c   1.000
_cell.angle_alpha   90.00
_cell.angle_beta   90.00
_cell.angle_gamma   90.00
#
_symmetry.space_group_name_H-M   'P 1'
#
loop_
_entity.id
_entity.type
_entity.pdbx_description
1 polymer ?
#
loop_
_entity_poly.entity_id
_entity_poly.type
_entity_poly.pdbx_seq_one_letter_code
_entity_poly.pdbx_strand_id
1 'polypeptide(L)'
;HFDQTLEVYKGDDVYFHLLRLASGLDSVVVGKQEIFDEIVQSLAHAKENGVSGKILNKLFESVIRLATRMRDTTGISKDVVSLGDVAIKLVDEKAGLDSKKKVLIIGTGEPAAMIAKTLNKREISFDVTSRSLERATGFSTILNGTPVDFNDVLAGFNKYDIIFVATTSDYFLITYERIKLVMEDKKKGTLILDLSDPRTVDEGITALPGIKLLFRDQIFEIYEESVKSRTGIVPAVEKIIEKELPVLSIRMTRFDA
;
A
#
# COMPACT_ATOMS: atom_id res chain seq x y z
N HIS A 1 22.38 -4.65 -18.87
CA HIS A 1 20.95 -4.69 -19.22
C HIS A 1 20.12 -3.57 -18.57
N PHE A 2 20.76 -2.43 -18.20
CA PHE A 2 20.04 -1.25 -17.66
C PHE A 2 19.23 -0.53 -18.76
N ASP A 3 19.66 -0.59 -20.01
CA ASP A 3 19.04 0.16 -21.13
C ASP A 3 17.63 -0.29 -21.52
N GLN A 4 17.16 -1.45 -21.06
CA GLN A 4 15.81 -1.98 -21.36
C GLN A 4 14.75 -1.60 -20.32
N THR A 5 15.15 -0.97 -19.20
CA THR A 5 14.27 -0.59 -18.10
C THR A 5 14.19 0.92 -17.87
N LEU A 6 14.94 1.72 -18.64
CA LEU A 6 14.96 3.18 -18.53
C LEU A 6 14.08 3.83 -19.60
N GLU A 7 13.04 4.53 -19.15
CA GLU A 7 12.30 5.45 -20.02
C GLU A 7 12.93 6.84 -19.93
N VAL A 8 13.24 7.43 -21.09
CA VAL A 8 13.86 8.75 -21.18
C VAL A 8 12.90 9.74 -21.82
N TYR A 9 12.49 10.73 -21.06
CA TYR A 9 11.63 11.83 -21.53
C TYR A 9 12.45 13.04 -21.93
N LYS A 10 12.01 13.79 -22.97
CA LYS A 10 12.66 15.01 -23.45
C LYS A 10 11.64 16.10 -23.76
N GLY A 11 12.07 17.37 -23.60
CA GLY A 11 11.22 18.52 -23.91
C GLY A 11 9.90 18.47 -23.12
N ASP A 12 8.78 18.70 -23.80
CA ASP A 12 7.45 18.75 -23.21
C ASP A 12 6.99 17.43 -22.59
N ASP A 13 7.53 16.29 -23.05
CA ASP A 13 7.23 14.98 -22.48
C ASP A 13 7.67 14.86 -21.01
N VAL A 14 8.74 15.57 -20.61
CA VAL A 14 9.17 15.66 -19.21
C VAL A 14 8.08 16.30 -18.37
N TYR A 15 7.51 17.40 -18.85
CA TYR A 15 6.48 18.13 -18.12
C TYR A 15 5.17 17.34 -18.07
N PHE A 16 4.82 16.72 -19.17
CA PHE A 16 3.64 15.86 -19.27
C PHE A 16 3.73 14.68 -18.28
N HIS A 17 4.84 13.94 -18.30
CA HIS A 17 5.08 12.82 -17.38
C HIS A 17 5.03 13.28 -15.92
N LEU A 18 5.72 14.36 -15.55
CA LEU A 18 5.72 14.87 -14.19
C LEU A 18 4.33 15.32 -13.71
N LEU A 19 3.53 15.94 -14.59
CA LEU A 19 2.16 16.34 -14.25
C LEU A 19 1.26 15.12 -14.04
N ARG A 20 1.35 14.09 -14.87
CA ARG A 20 0.63 12.82 -14.71
C ARG A 20 1.02 12.12 -13.41
N LEU A 21 2.32 12.00 -13.16
CA LEU A 21 2.86 11.36 -11.96
C LEU A 21 2.39 12.09 -10.69
N ALA A 22 2.58 13.42 -10.62
CA ALA A 22 2.23 14.23 -9.46
C ALA A 22 0.72 14.35 -9.24
N SER A 23 -0.09 14.31 -10.31
CA SER A 23 -1.55 14.26 -10.18
C SER A 23 -2.06 12.88 -9.74
N GLY A 24 -1.25 11.84 -9.86
CA GLY A 24 -1.59 10.47 -9.47
C GLY A 24 -2.24 9.66 -10.58
N LEU A 25 -2.19 10.11 -11.86
CA LEU A 25 -2.74 9.36 -13.00
C LEU A 25 -1.93 8.10 -13.31
N ASP A 26 -0.59 8.16 -13.16
CA ASP A 26 0.31 7.04 -13.46
C ASP A 26 0.51 6.10 -12.27
N SER A 27 -0.26 6.29 -11.20
CA SER A 27 -0.26 5.37 -10.06
C SER A 27 -1.11 4.15 -10.36
N VAL A 28 -0.69 2.96 -9.91
CA VAL A 28 -1.50 1.73 -9.97
C VAL A 28 -2.88 1.96 -9.35
N VAL A 29 -2.92 2.75 -8.27
CA VAL A 29 -4.14 3.29 -7.68
C VAL A 29 -4.23 4.75 -8.04
N VAL A 30 -5.08 5.06 -9.00
CA VAL A 30 -5.28 6.44 -9.49
C VAL A 30 -5.61 7.40 -8.33
N GLY A 31 -4.84 8.49 -8.25
CA GLY A 31 -5.01 9.53 -7.22
C GLY A 31 -4.32 9.26 -5.89
N LYS A 32 -3.50 8.20 -5.77
CA LYS A 32 -2.77 7.88 -4.54
C LYS A 32 -1.96 9.08 -4.05
N GLN A 33 -2.09 9.43 -2.78
CA GLN A 33 -1.44 10.60 -2.19
C GLN A 33 0.07 10.37 -1.99
N GLU A 34 0.48 9.14 -1.70
CA GLU A 34 1.86 8.80 -1.34
C GLU A 34 2.88 9.26 -2.38
N ILE A 35 2.62 9.06 -3.68
CA ILE A 35 3.55 9.49 -4.75
C ILE A 35 3.71 11.01 -4.79
N PHE A 36 2.61 11.73 -4.60
CA PHE A 36 2.66 13.19 -4.52
C PHE A 36 3.50 13.65 -3.32
N ASP A 37 3.30 13.04 -2.15
CA ASP A 37 4.04 13.35 -0.93
C ASP A 37 5.53 13.02 -1.07
N GLU A 38 5.88 11.92 -1.75
CA GLU A 38 7.26 11.55 -2.07
C GLU A 38 7.93 12.58 -2.99
N ILE A 39 7.23 13.10 -3.98
CA ILE A 39 7.75 14.17 -4.86
C ILE A 39 8.03 15.43 -4.04
N VAL A 40 7.10 15.82 -3.17
CA VAL A 40 7.26 17.01 -2.30
C VAL A 40 8.45 16.85 -1.35
N GLN A 41 8.55 15.70 -0.67
CA GLN A 41 9.64 15.40 0.26
C GLN A 41 10.99 15.29 -0.44
N SER A 42 11.05 14.67 -1.61
CA SER A 42 12.28 14.54 -2.40
C SER A 42 12.81 15.90 -2.84
N LEU A 43 11.93 16.81 -3.27
CA LEU A 43 12.34 18.17 -3.62
C LEU A 43 12.86 18.92 -2.39
N ALA A 44 12.17 18.83 -1.24
CA ALA A 44 12.60 19.47 0.00
C ALA A 44 13.99 18.97 0.41
N HIS A 45 14.18 17.66 0.44
CA HIS A 45 15.46 17.03 0.77
C HIS A 45 16.60 17.43 -0.19
N ALA A 46 16.32 17.48 -1.50
CA ALA A 46 17.31 17.88 -2.50
C ALA A 46 17.73 19.35 -2.33
N LYS A 47 16.81 20.23 -1.95
CA LYS A 47 17.11 21.63 -1.64
C LYS A 47 17.94 21.77 -0.36
N GLU A 48 17.57 21.09 0.71
CA GLU A 48 18.30 21.13 1.98
C GLU A 48 19.75 20.68 1.82
N ASN A 49 20.00 19.68 0.96
CA ASN A 49 21.33 19.17 0.69
C ASN A 49 22.07 19.92 -0.44
N GLY A 50 21.45 20.94 -1.05
CA GLY A 50 22.07 21.74 -2.10
C GLY A 50 22.36 21.00 -3.40
N VAL A 51 21.70 19.86 -3.64
CA VAL A 51 21.91 18.98 -4.82
C VAL A 51 20.95 19.26 -5.97
N SER A 52 19.99 20.18 -5.81
CA SER A 52 19.05 20.60 -6.86
C SER A 52 19.36 22.01 -7.34
N GLY A 53 19.49 22.16 -8.67
CA GLY A 53 19.72 23.47 -9.32
C GLY A 53 18.45 24.27 -9.50
N LYS A 54 18.60 25.55 -9.89
CA LYS A 54 17.49 26.51 -10.05
C LYS A 54 16.39 26.03 -11.00
N ILE A 55 16.77 25.40 -12.12
CA ILE A 55 15.84 24.89 -13.14
C ILE A 55 14.98 23.77 -12.55
N LEU A 56 15.59 22.76 -11.92
CA LEU A 56 14.87 21.64 -11.29
C LEU A 56 13.95 22.13 -10.17
N ASN A 57 14.44 23.03 -9.32
CA ASN A 57 13.62 23.62 -8.26
C ASN A 57 12.38 24.30 -8.84
N LYS A 58 12.55 25.13 -9.87
CA LYS A 58 11.45 25.84 -10.52
C LYS A 58 10.45 24.91 -11.19
N LEU A 59 10.94 23.87 -11.85
CA LEU A 59 10.11 22.85 -12.49
C LEU A 59 9.26 22.12 -11.46
N PHE A 60 9.89 21.50 -10.47
CA PHE A 60 9.16 20.70 -9.46
C PHE A 60 8.20 21.56 -8.62
N GLU A 61 8.56 22.79 -8.24
CA GLU A 61 7.65 23.72 -7.58
C GLU A 61 6.42 24.03 -8.43
N SER A 62 6.62 24.21 -9.74
CA SER A 62 5.51 24.46 -10.67
C SER A 62 4.61 23.25 -10.83
N VAL A 63 5.19 22.05 -10.96
CA VAL A 63 4.48 20.78 -11.03
C VAL A 63 3.69 20.51 -9.75
N ILE A 64 4.30 20.64 -8.58
CA ILE A 64 3.65 20.45 -7.27
C ILE A 64 2.43 21.39 -7.13
N ARG A 65 2.59 22.68 -7.43
CA ARG A 65 1.50 23.64 -7.36
C ARG A 65 0.35 23.31 -8.32
N LEU A 66 0.66 22.91 -9.56
CA LEU A 66 -0.35 22.51 -10.54
C LEU A 66 -1.04 21.21 -10.12
N ALA A 67 -0.29 20.21 -9.66
CA ALA A 67 -0.83 18.96 -9.17
C ALA A 67 -1.73 19.15 -7.94
N THR A 68 -1.34 19.99 -6.97
CA THR A 68 -2.19 20.36 -5.83
C THR A 68 -3.53 20.90 -6.31
N ARG A 69 -3.50 21.88 -7.22
CA ARG A 69 -4.73 22.46 -7.77
C ARG A 69 -5.59 21.44 -8.51
N MET A 70 -4.98 20.56 -9.31
CA MET A 70 -5.69 19.49 -10.02
C MET A 70 -6.34 18.51 -9.02
N ARG A 71 -5.62 18.10 -7.99
CA ARG A 71 -6.10 17.20 -6.95
C ARG A 71 -7.27 17.80 -6.17
N ASP A 72 -7.16 19.08 -5.79
CA ASP A 72 -8.22 19.80 -5.08
C ASP A 72 -9.48 20.01 -5.93
N THR A 73 -9.30 20.37 -7.22
CA THR A 73 -10.41 20.69 -8.14
C THR A 73 -11.16 19.45 -8.58
N THR A 74 -10.46 18.36 -8.86
CA THR A 74 -11.07 17.13 -9.39
C THR A 74 -11.46 16.14 -8.30
N GLY A 75 -10.92 16.30 -7.09
CA GLY A 75 -11.10 15.34 -6.01
C GLY A 75 -10.42 14.00 -6.27
N ILE A 76 -9.43 13.91 -7.19
CA ILE A 76 -8.75 12.65 -7.54
C ILE A 76 -8.10 11.97 -6.35
N SER A 77 -7.72 12.71 -5.31
CA SER A 77 -7.16 12.17 -4.06
C SER A 77 -8.20 11.84 -3.00
N LYS A 78 -9.45 12.22 -3.19
CA LYS A 78 -10.51 11.95 -2.21
C LYS A 78 -10.93 10.49 -2.30
N ASP A 79 -11.16 9.88 -1.14
CA ASP A 79 -11.65 8.50 -1.04
C ASP A 79 -10.77 7.45 -1.75
N VAL A 80 -9.47 7.70 -1.87
CA VAL A 80 -8.50 6.71 -2.35
C VAL A 80 -8.35 5.63 -1.29
N VAL A 81 -8.88 4.46 -1.60
CA VAL A 81 -8.84 3.30 -0.72
C VAL A 81 -7.63 2.45 -1.11
N SER A 82 -6.71 2.24 -0.19
CA SER A 82 -5.60 1.30 -0.40
C SER A 82 -6.09 -0.15 -0.23
N LEU A 83 -5.34 -1.11 -0.76
CA LEU A 83 -5.61 -2.53 -0.49
C LEU A 83 -5.66 -2.82 1.02
N GLY A 84 -4.79 -2.16 1.80
CA GLY A 84 -4.80 -2.25 3.26
C GLY A 84 -6.08 -1.72 3.88
N ASP A 85 -6.62 -0.61 3.37
CA ASP A 85 -7.88 -0.05 3.89
C ASP A 85 -9.07 -0.98 3.60
N VAL A 86 -9.12 -1.58 2.39
CA VAL A 86 -10.16 -2.56 2.04
C VAL A 86 -10.04 -3.80 2.91
N ALA A 87 -8.81 -4.35 3.07
CA ALA A 87 -8.57 -5.51 3.90
C ALA A 87 -8.98 -5.27 5.36
N ILE A 88 -8.60 -4.15 5.93
CA ILE A 88 -8.95 -3.77 7.31
C ILE A 88 -10.46 -3.55 7.44
N LYS A 89 -11.11 -2.88 6.49
CA LYS A 89 -12.56 -2.69 6.50
C LYS A 89 -13.30 -4.03 6.48
N LEU A 90 -12.91 -4.94 5.59
CA LEU A 90 -13.52 -6.26 5.48
C LEU A 90 -13.35 -7.07 6.77
N VAL A 91 -12.17 -7.04 7.38
CA VAL A 91 -11.90 -7.70 8.66
C VAL A 91 -12.73 -7.09 9.79
N ASP A 92 -12.85 -5.77 9.82
CA ASP A 92 -13.66 -5.05 10.82
C ASP A 92 -15.14 -5.45 10.73
N GLU A 93 -15.71 -5.51 9.52
CA GLU A 93 -17.08 -5.96 9.27
C GLU A 93 -17.32 -7.42 9.68
N LYS A 94 -16.32 -8.32 9.48
CA LYS A 94 -16.46 -9.77 9.72
C LYS A 94 -16.15 -10.21 11.15
N ALA A 95 -15.26 -9.49 11.85
CA ALA A 95 -14.75 -9.93 13.16
C ALA A 95 -14.75 -8.82 14.23
N GLY A 96 -15.02 -7.58 13.84
CA GLY A 96 -14.78 -6.41 14.69
C GLY A 96 -13.29 -6.21 14.97
N LEU A 97 -12.76 -5.04 14.65
CA LEU A 97 -11.34 -4.73 14.84
C LEU A 97 -11.19 -3.58 15.83
N ASP A 98 -10.72 -3.90 17.04
CA ASP A 98 -10.44 -2.95 18.10
C ASP A 98 -9.05 -3.19 18.73
N SER A 99 -8.65 -2.32 19.64
CA SER A 99 -7.36 -2.40 20.35
C SER A 99 -7.21 -3.61 21.28
N LYS A 100 -8.29 -4.36 21.53
CA LYS A 100 -8.27 -5.58 22.38
C LYS A 100 -7.97 -6.83 21.56
N LYS A 101 -8.10 -6.75 20.25
CA LYS A 101 -7.81 -7.85 19.33
C LYS A 101 -6.31 -8.09 19.19
N LYS A 102 -5.91 -9.36 19.24
CA LYS A 102 -4.56 -9.77 18.93
C LYS A 102 -4.42 -9.97 17.43
N VAL A 103 -3.68 -9.07 16.79
CA VAL A 103 -3.48 -9.03 15.34
C VAL A 103 -2.08 -9.53 15.00
N LEU A 104 -1.98 -10.34 13.96
CA LEU A 104 -0.73 -10.84 13.40
C LEU A 104 -0.64 -10.48 11.92
N ILE A 105 0.54 -10.07 11.47
CA ILE A 105 0.91 -9.96 10.05
C ILE A 105 1.98 -11.00 9.74
N ILE A 106 1.74 -11.88 8.78
CA ILE A 106 2.72 -12.84 8.25
C ILE A 106 3.20 -12.34 6.89
N GLY A 107 4.43 -11.85 6.84
CA GLY A 107 5.05 -11.25 5.68
C GLY A 107 5.51 -9.82 5.93
N THR A 108 6.43 -9.35 5.06
CA THR A 108 7.06 -8.00 5.15
C THR A 108 7.12 -7.31 3.78
N GLY A 109 6.30 -7.76 2.83
CA GLY A 109 6.16 -7.17 1.50
C GLY A 109 5.23 -5.96 1.47
N GLU A 110 4.99 -5.44 0.28
CA GLU A 110 4.15 -4.25 0.07
C GLU A 110 2.72 -4.40 0.63
N PRO A 111 1.98 -5.51 0.40
CA PRO A 111 0.65 -5.66 0.99
C PRO A 111 0.66 -5.67 2.53
N ALA A 112 1.68 -6.30 3.13
CA ALA A 112 1.87 -6.27 4.59
C ALA A 112 2.12 -4.85 5.11
N ALA A 113 2.93 -4.07 4.38
CA ALA A 113 3.20 -2.68 4.72
C ALA A 113 1.94 -1.80 4.62
N MET A 114 1.08 -2.01 3.62
CA MET A 114 -0.20 -1.30 3.50
C MET A 114 -1.12 -1.59 4.69
N ILE A 115 -1.20 -2.85 5.12
CA ILE A 115 -1.98 -3.27 6.29
C ILE A 115 -1.42 -2.62 7.56
N ALA A 116 -0.10 -2.71 7.77
CA ALA A 116 0.57 -2.13 8.93
C ALA A 116 0.34 -0.60 9.03
N LYS A 117 0.46 0.12 7.92
CA LYS A 117 0.17 1.56 7.86
C LYS A 117 -1.28 1.87 8.28
N THR A 118 -2.24 1.06 7.82
CA THR A 118 -3.66 1.25 8.17
C THR A 118 -3.94 0.90 9.63
N LEU A 119 -3.33 -0.17 10.17
CA LEU A 119 -3.41 -0.51 11.60
C LEU A 119 -2.83 0.61 12.47
N ASN A 120 -1.68 1.16 12.09
CA ASN A 120 -1.06 2.29 12.79
C ASN A 120 -1.94 3.54 12.80
N LYS A 121 -2.59 3.87 11.66
CA LYS A 121 -3.55 4.99 11.59
C LYS A 121 -4.75 4.81 12.54
N ARG A 122 -5.10 3.55 12.86
CA ARG A 122 -6.17 3.20 13.80
C ARG A 122 -5.67 2.93 15.22
N GLU A 123 -4.38 3.12 15.49
CA GLU A 123 -3.74 2.86 16.78
C GLU A 123 -3.91 1.40 17.27
N ILE A 124 -3.92 0.44 16.32
CA ILE A 124 -4.05 -0.98 16.59
C ILE A 124 -2.68 -1.63 16.59
N SER A 125 -2.29 -2.21 17.72
CA SER A 125 -1.03 -2.94 17.85
C SER A 125 -1.11 -4.29 17.14
N PHE A 126 0.01 -4.74 16.57
CA PHE A 126 0.13 -6.01 15.88
C PHE A 126 1.48 -6.65 16.08
N ASP A 127 1.51 -7.98 16.01
CA ASP A 127 2.73 -8.76 15.88
C ASP A 127 3.04 -8.94 14.39
N VAL A 128 4.33 -9.04 14.04
CA VAL A 128 4.75 -9.31 12.65
C VAL A 128 5.78 -10.42 12.62
N THR A 129 5.62 -11.31 11.65
CA THR A 129 6.58 -12.40 11.39
C THR A 129 6.92 -12.50 9.92
N SER A 130 8.08 -13.08 9.63
CA SER A 130 8.60 -13.30 8.29
C SER A 130 9.45 -14.57 8.26
N ARG A 131 10.04 -14.93 7.09
CA ARG A 131 10.99 -16.05 6.95
C ARG A 131 12.16 -15.97 7.92
N SER A 132 12.57 -14.78 8.29
CA SER A 132 13.59 -14.56 9.30
C SER A 132 13.15 -13.46 10.26
N LEU A 133 13.54 -13.61 11.52
CA LEU A 133 13.27 -12.61 12.55
C LEU A 133 13.91 -11.26 12.21
N GLU A 134 15.06 -11.26 11.54
CA GLU A 134 15.73 -10.04 11.07
C GLU A 134 14.85 -9.20 10.14
N ARG A 135 14.16 -9.83 9.18
CA ARG A 135 13.23 -9.14 8.28
C ARG A 135 12.03 -8.56 9.03
N ALA A 136 11.48 -9.32 9.97
CA ALA A 136 10.39 -8.86 10.81
C ALA A 136 10.83 -7.66 11.68
N THR A 137 12.05 -7.70 12.23
CA THR A 137 12.64 -6.59 13.01
C THR A 137 12.85 -5.35 12.14
N GLY A 138 13.41 -5.49 10.94
CA GLY A 138 13.59 -4.38 10.00
C GLY A 138 12.27 -3.73 9.60
N PHE A 139 11.23 -4.54 9.34
CA PHE A 139 9.89 -4.06 9.08
C PHE A 139 9.30 -3.28 10.26
N SER A 140 9.46 -3.82 11.48
CA SER A 140 8.97 -3.19 12.71
C SER A 140 9.65 -1.87 13.04
N THR A 141 10.91 -1.71 12.68
CA THR A 141 11.65 -0.45 12.86
C THR A 141 11.01 0.70 12.07
N ILE A 142 10.42 0.40 10.91
CA ILE A 142 9.85 1.41 10.00
C ILE A 142 8.35 1.57 10.23
N LEU A 143 7.65 0.46 10.44
CA LEU A 143 6.18 0.41 10.42
C LEU A 143 5.57 0.04 11.78
N ASN A 144 6.37 0.06 12.85
CA ASN A 144 5.98 -0.43 14.17
C ASN A 144 5.61 -1.93 14.15
N GLY A 145 4.94 -2.40 15.20
CA GLY A 145 4.65 -3.81 15.40
C GLY A 145 5.72 -4.51 16.21
N THR A 146 5.39 -5.67 16.76
CA THR A 146 6.29 -6.50 17.55
C THR A 146 6.79 -7.65 16.68
N PRO A 147 8.11 -7.76 16.40
CA PRO A 147 8.65 -8.87 15.63
C PRO A 147 8.60 -10.17 16.45
N VAL A 148 8.12 -11.25 15.84
CA VAL A 148 7.99 -12.58 16.48
C VAL A 148 8.55 -13.65 15.54
N ASP A 149 9.24 -14.65 16.11
CA ASP A 149 9.71 -15.80 15.34
C ASP A 149 8.52 -16.62 14.79
N PHE A 150 8.66 -17.16 13.58
CA PHE A 150 7.57 -17.89 12.93
C PHE A 150 7.19 -19.19 13.65
N ASN A 151 8.17 -19.88 14.28
CA ASN A 151 7.88 -21.09 15.06
C ASN A 151 7.10 -20.77 16.34
N ASP A 152 7.41 -19.61 16.98
CA ASP A 152 6.66 -19.12 18.13
C ASP A 152 5.25 -18.72 17.75
N VAL A 153 5.06 -18.20 16.54
CA VAL A 153 3.73 -17.93 15.98
C VAL A 153 2.93 -19.24 15.83
N LEU A 154 3.52 -20.28 15.26
CA LEU A 154 2.83 -21.56 15.10
C LEU A 154 2.48 -22.18 16.46
N ALA A 155 3.40 -22.15 17.41
CA ALA A 155 3.17 -22.67 18.76
C ALA A 155 2.13 -21.90 19.56
N GLY A 156 1.96 -20.61 19.27
CA GLY A 156 0.99 -19.73 19.93
C GLY A 156 -0.11 -19.23 18.98
N PHE A 157 -0.46 -19.97 17.94
CA PHE A 157 -1.40 -19.54 16.90
C PHE A 157 -2.79 -19.19 17.46
N ASN A 158 -3.21 -19.90 18.47
CA ASN A 158 -4.49 -19.71 19.15
C ASN A 158 -4.64 -18.36 19.91
N LYS A 159 -3.56 -17.63 20.12
CA LYS A 159 -3.62 -16.31 20.78
C LYS A 159 -4.13 -15.19 19.84
N TYR A 160 -4.06 -15.38 18.53
CA TYR A 160 -4.44 -14.36 17.56
C TYR A 160 -5.90 -14.42 17.18
N ASP A 161 -6.57 -13.28 17.19
CA ASP A 161 -7.96 -13.12 16.76
C ASP A 161 -8.05 -12.84 15.25
N ILE A 162 -7.07 -12.12 14.71
CA ILE A 162 -7.01 -11.71 13.31
C ILE A 162 -5.59 -11.95 12.79
N ILE A 163 -5.50 -12.59 11.62
CA ILE A 163 -4.22 -12.90 10.97
C ILE A 163 -4.29 -12.46 9.52
N PHE A 164 -3.39 -11.56 9.13
CA PHE A 164 -3.14 -11.18 7.75
C PHE A 164 -1.94 -11.96 7.23
N VAL A 165 -2.09 -12.68 6.12
CA VAL A 165 -1.00 -13.38 5.47
C VAL A 165 -0.72 -12.69 4.14
N ALA A 166 0.49 -12.18 3.97
CA ALA A 166 0.90 -11.38 2.81
C ALA A 166 2.37 -11.68 2.47
N THR A 167 2.60 -12.85 1.91
CA THR A 167 3.94 -13.39 1.60
C THR A 167 4.01 -13.96 0.19
N THR A 168 5.23 -14.20 -0.29
CA THR A 168 5.52 -14.80 -1.60
C THR A 168 6.10 -16.20 -1.41
N SER A 169 5.38 -17.10 -0.75
CA SER A 169 5.78 -18.51 -0.63
C SER A 169 5.11 -19.35 -1.71
N ASP A 170 5.81 -20.33 -2.22
CA ASP A 170 5.31 -21.31 -3.20
C ASP A 170 4.73 -22.58 -2.53
N TYR A 171 4.63 -22.59 -1.20
CA TYR A 171 4.05 -23.66 -0.41
C TYR A 171 3.16 -23.13 0.70
N PHE A 172 2.25 -23.97 1.19
CA PHE A 172 1.39 -23.63 2.31
C PHE A 172 2.18 -23.45 3.61
N LEU A 173 2.12 -22.24 4.17
CA LEU A 173 2.72 -21.89 5.46
C LEU A 173 1.85 -22.35 6.63
N ILE A 174 0.53 -22.19 6.48
CA ILE A 174 -0.46 -22.55 7.49
C ILE A 174 -1.29 -23.70 6.93
N THR A 175 -1.20 -24.87 7.57
CA THR A 175 -1.95 -26.06 7.21
C THR A 175 -2.70 -26.60 8.41
N TYR A 176 -3.74 -27.40 8.16
CA TYR A 176 -4.50 -28.09 9.21
C TYR A 176 -3.57 -28.81 10.20
N GLU A 177 -2.62 -29.61 9.68
CA GLU A 177 -1.71 -30.42 10.49
C GLU A 177 -0.80 -29.57 11.41
N ARG A 178 -0.43 -28.36 10.98
CA ARG A 178 0.45 -27.48 11.75
C ARG A 178 -0.24 -26.81 12.92
N ILE A 179 -1.53 -26.51 12.80
CA ILE A 179 -2.22 -25.68 13.80
C ILE A 179 -3.32 -26.43 14.57
N LYS A 180 -3.74 -27.62 14.15
CA LYS A 180 -4.85 -28.36 14.77
C LYS A 180 -4.72 -28.50 16.27
N LEU A 181 -3.59 -28.96 16.78
CA LEU A 181 -3.40 -29.19 18.23
C LEU A 181 -3.47 -27.90 19.04
N VAL A 182 -2.90 -26.80 18.50
CA VAL A 182 -2.90 -25.50 19.18
C VAL A 182 -4.28 -24.87 19.15
N MET A 183 -5.10 -25.17 18.14
CA MET A 183 -6.43 -24.60 17.98
C MET A 183 -7.52 -25.35 18.75
N GLU A 184 -7.28 -26.58 19.22
CA GLU A 184 -8.25 -27.37 20.00
C GLU A 184 -8.76 -26.64 21.25
N ASP A 185 -7.88 -25.88 21.91
CA ASP A 185 -8.20 -25.15 23.15
C ASP A 185 -8.73 -23.73 22.89
N LYS A 186 -8.88 -23.31 21.64
CA LYS A 186 -9.31 -21.94 21.36
C LYS A 186 -10.81 -21.76 21.55
N LYS A 187 -11.16 -20.93 22.54
CA LYS A 187 -12.58 -20.60 22.86
C LYS A 187 -13.20 -19.54 21.95
N LYS A 188 -12.36 -18.69 21.30
CA LYS A 188 -12.80 -17.61 20.40
C LYS A 188 -12.36 -17.91 18.98
N GLY A 189 -13.11 -17.43 18.00
CA GLY A 189 -12.77 -17.60 16.60
C GLY A 189 -11.51 -16.85 16.17
N THR A 190 -10.88 -17.29 15.08
CA THR A 190 -9.79 -16.58 14.37
C THR A 190 -10.25 -16.29 12.95
N LEU A 191 -10.09 -15.03 12.53
CA LEU A 191 -10.26 -14.64 11.14
C LEU A 191 -8.88 -14.56 10.47
N ILE A 192 -8.70 -15.31 9.42
CA ILE A 192 -7.47 -15.32 8.61
C ILE A 192 -7.79 -14.73 7.25
N LEU A 193 -6.96 -13.80 6.80
CA LEU A 193 -7.05 -13.18 5.50
C LEU A 193 -5.75 -13.44 4.74
N ASP A 194 -5.80 -14.34 3.74
CA ASP A 194 -4.67 -14.64 2.87
C ASP A 194 -4.67 -13.77 1.62
N LEU A 195 -3.73 -12.83 1.58
CA LEU A 195 -3.46 -11.92 0.47
C LEU A 195 -2.34 -12.42 -0.45
N SER A 196 -1.79 -13.58 -0.15
CA SER A 196 -0.65 -14.13 -0.87
C SER A 196 -1.05 -14.62 -2.27
N ASP A 197 -0.11 -14.53 -3.20
CA ASP A 197 -0.22 -15.10 -4.53
C ASP A 197 1.13 -15.76 -4.88
N PRO A 198 1.15 -17.11 -5.00
CA PRO A 198 0.05 -18.05 -4.74
C PRO A 198 -0.41 -18.09 -3.28
N ARG A 199 -1.60 -18.71 -3.03
CA ARG A 199 -2.16 -18.90 -1.69
C ARG A 199 -1.18 -19.66 -0.79
N THR A 200 -1.06 -19.22 0.46
CA THR A 200 -0.13 -19.81 1.44
C THR A 200 -0.83 -20.38 2.66
N VAL A 201 -2.15 -20.25 2.70
CA VAL A 201 -3.00 -20.87 3.72
C VAL A 201 -3.83 -21.96 3.07
N ASP A 202 -3.73 -23.19 3.60
CA ASP A 202 -4.50 -24.32 3.15
C ASP A 202 -5.97 -24.19 3.57
N GLU A 203 -6.89 -24.35 2.62
CA GLU A 203 -8.34 -24.30 2.88
C GLU A 203 -8.81 -25.33 3.92
N GLY A 204 -8.10 -26.45 4.05
CA GLY A 204 -8.39 -27.48 5.04
C GLY A 204 -8.43 -26.97 6.49
N ILE A 205 -7.81 -25.84 6.80
CA ILE A 205 -7.90 -25.25 8.15
C ILE A 205 -9.32 -24.83 8.54
N THR A 206 -10.21 -24.61 7.59
CA THR A 206 -11.62 -24.23 7.85
C THR A 206 -12.41 -25.38 8.51
N ALA A 207 -11.90 -26.60 8.50
CA ALA A 207 -12.45 -27.71 9.28
C ALA A 207 -12.23 -27.54 10.80
N LEU A 208 -11.30 -26.68 11.23
CA LEU A 208 -11.08 -26.39 12.64
C LEU A 208 -12.17 -25.43 13.16
N PRO A 209 -12.76 -25.73 14.35
CA PRO A 209 -13.81 -24.92 14.91
C PRO A 209 -13.38 -23.46 15.11
N GLY A 210 -14.22 -22.53 14.67
CA GLY A 210 -14.00 -21.10 14.88
C GLY A 210 -13.02 -20.42 13.90
N ILE A 211 -12.41 -21.15 12.97
CA ILE A 211 -11.61 -20.54 11.91
C ILE A 211 -12.51 -20.03 10.78
N LYS A 212 -12.30 -18.77 10.41
CA LYS A 212 -12.82 -18.15 9.18
C LYS A 212 -11.65 -17.78 8.30
N LEU A 213 -11.69 -18.20 7.04
CA LEU A 213 -10.65 -17.92 6.05
C LEU A 213 -11.24 -17.08 4.91
N LEU A 214 -10.58 -15.98 4.60
CA LEU A 214 -10.86 -15.13 3.46
C LEU A 214 -9.62 -15.10 2.56
N PHE A 215 -9.83 -14.95 1.27
CA PHE A 215 -8.77 -14.89 0.28
C PHE A 215 -8.70 -13.54 -0.42
N ARG A 216 -7.57 -13.31 -1.04
CA ARG A 216 -7.25 -12.13 -1.85
C ARG A 216 -8.37 -11.74 -2.82
N ASP A 217 -8.99 -12.71 -3.50
CA ASP A 217 -9.98 -12.48 -4.55
C ASP A 217 -11.15 -11.62 -4.03
N GLN A 218 -11.62 -11.88 -2.82
CA GLN A 218 -12.72 -11.14 -2.18
C GLN A 218 -12.37 -9.66 -1.91
N ILE A 219 -11.09 -9.36 -1.69
CA ILE A 219 -10.62 -8.01 -1.47
C ILE A 219 -10.41 -7.30 -2.79
N PHE A 220 -9.87 -8.01 -3.78
CA PHE A 220 -9.61 -7.44 -5.09
C PHE A 220 -10.89 -7.04 -5.81
N GLU A 221 -11.98 -7.79 -5.68
CA GLU A 221 -13.29 -7.40 -6.21
C GLU A 221 -13.75 -6.04 -5.64
N ILE A 222 -13.72 -5.89 -4.30
CA ILE A 222 -14.10 -4.62 -3.64
C ILE A 222 -13.15 -3.49 -4.03
N TYR A 223 -11.86 -3.79 -4.10
CA TYR A 223 -10.83 -2.84 -4.47
C TYR A 223 -11.00 -2.36 -5.92
N GLU A 224 -11.19 -3.28 -6.88
CA GLU A 224 -11.42 -2.95 -8.28
C GLU A 224 -12.71 -2.14 -8.49
N GLU A 225 -13.78 -2.42 -7.77
CA GLU A 225 -15.00 -1.61 -7.81
C GLU A 225 -14.72 -0.18 -7.36
N SER A 226 -13.93 -0.01 -6.29
CA SER A 226 -13.54 1.32 -5.82
C SER A 226 -12.65 2.07 -6.82
N VAL A 227 -11.78 1.35 -7.54
CA VAL A 227 -10.94 1.92 -8.61
C VAL A 227 -11.79 2.26 -9.83
N LYS A 228 -12.71 1.38 -10.25
CA LYS A 228 -13.63 1.61 -11.40
C LYS A 228 -14.50 2.84 -11.19
N SER A 229 -15.00 3.09 -9.99
CA SER A 229 -15.81 4.27 -9.68
C SER A 229 -15.06 5.60 -9.91
N ARG A 230 -13.72 5.56 -9.97
CA ARG A 230 -12.83 6.72 -10.14
C ARG A 230 -12.41 6.98 -11.58
N THR A 231 -12.65 6.05 -12.51
CA THR A 231 -12.27 6.22 -13.92
C THR A 231 -12.90 7.45 -14.57
N GLY A 232 -14.05 7.91 -14.06
CA GLY A 232 -14.69 9.17 -14.48
C GLY A 232 -13.90 10.44 -14.15
N ILE A 233 -12.98 10.40 -13.18
CA ILE A 233 -12.17 11.55 -12.77
C ILE A 233 -10.93 11.72 -13.67
N VAL A 234 -10.44 10.63 -14.25
CA VAL A 234 -9.24 10.62 -15.10
C VAL A 234 -9.36 11.61 -16.26
N PRO A 235 -10.44 11.63 -17.09
CA PRO A 235 -10.57 12.58 -18.18
C PRO A 235 -10.59 14.04 -17.73
N ALA A 236 -11.11 14.31 -16.54
CA ALA A 236 -11.12 15.68 -16.00
C ALA A 236 -9.71 16.17 -15.67
N VAL A 237 -8.85 15.29 -15.10
CA VAL A 237 -7.46 15.61 -14.82
C VAL A 237 -6.66 15.76 -16.11
N GLU A 238 -6.83 14.85 -17.07
CA GLU A 238 -6.16 14.91 -18.38
C GLU A 238 -6.45 16.21 -19.11
N LYS A 239 -7.70 16.64 -19.13
CA LYS A 239 -8.10 17.93 -19.73
C LYS A 239 -7.42 19.12 -19.07
N ILE A 240 -7.18 19.07 -17.75
CA ILE A 240 -6.45 20.14 -17.05
C ILE A 240 -4.97 20.08 -17.45
N ILE A 241 -4.36 18.88 -17.52
CA ILE A 241 -2.98 18.71 -17.96
C ILE A 241 -2.79 19.28 -19.38
N GLU A 242 -3.65 18.91 -20.33
CA GLU A 242 -3.61 19.42 -21.71
C GLU A 242 -3.62 20.96 -21.77
N LYS A 243 -4.42 21.58 -20.90
CA LYS A 243 -4.51 23.06 -20.82
C LYS A 243 -3.27 23.70 -20.19
N GLU A 244 -2.72 23.07 -19.14
CA GLU A 244 -1.62 23.66 -18.34
C GLU A 244 -0.23 23.35 -18.93
N LEU A 245 -0.09 22.27 -19.69
CA LEU A 245 1.18 21.84 -20.28
C LEU A 245 1.84 22.93 -21.13
N PRO A 246 1.15 23.58 -22.11
CA PRO A 246 1.76 24.65 -22.90
C PRO A 246 2.20 25.86 -22.04
N VAL A 247 1.43 26.16 -20.99
CA VAL A 247 1.74 27.27 -20.08
C VAL A 247 2.99 26.97 -19.25
N LEU A 248 3.11 25.71 -18.79
CA LEU A 248 4.30 25.27 -18.07
C LEU A 248 5.55 25.29 -18.96
N SER A 249 5.44 24.76 -20.20
CA SER A 249 6.52 24.74 -21.18
C SER A 249 7.05 26.15 -21.47
N ILE A 250 6.17 27.10 -21.81
CA ILE A 250 6.56 28.50 -22.05
C ILE A 250 7.24 29.12 -20.82
N ARG A 251 6.72 28.83 -19.63
CA ARG A 251 7.29 29.35 -18.38
C ARG A 251 8.71 28.83 -18.14
N MET A 252 8.92 27.54 -18.38
CA MET A 252 10.23 26.91 -18.19
C MET A 252 11.26 27.39 -19.22
N THR A 253 10.86 27.53 -20.50
CA THR A 253 11.73 28.09 -21.55
C THR A 253 12.18 29.51 -21.24
N ARG A 254 11.29 30.37 -20.73
CA ARG A 254 11.62 31.72 -20.33
C ARG A 254 12.49 31.82 -19.07
N PHE A 255 12.47 30.79 -18.24
CA PHE A 255 13.27 30.75 -17.03
C PHE A 255 14.70 30.25 -17.29
N ASP A 256 14.88 29.45 -18.33
CA ASP A 256 16.18 28.89 -18.77
C ASP A 256 16.95 29.86 -19.71
N ALA A 257 16.28 30.88 -20.29
CA ALA A 257 16.85 31.90 -21.14
C ALA A 257 17.42 33.07 -20.31
#